data_7294ce2b9397f4844a52207ef5be68b6
#
_entry.id   7294ce2b9397f4844a52207ef5be68b6
#
_cell.length_a   1.000
_cell.length_b   1.000
_cell.length_c   1.000
_cell.angle_alpha   90.00
_cell.angle_beta   90.00
_cell.angle_gamma   90.00
#
_symmetry.space_group_name_H-M   'P 1'
#
loop_
_entity.id
_entity.type
_entity.pdbx_description
1 polymer ?
#
loop_
_entity_poly.entity_id
_entity_poly.type
_entity_poly.pdbx_seq_one_letter_code
_entity_poly.pdbx_strand_id
1 'polypeptide(L)'
;MRFLIIRHQDYEGLGTIETWMNNHGHTYFYTNSYAGVQEPPNSHLMYDALILLGGPQRVPYLEKEPVLKRSFLVTEAFLKQGKKVFGVCLGAQVVAKILGVEIQSGDLNLGFSEVTVTDPNLKTALNLESLPCFQWHQDHFALPENTTKLFENNTSAQGFMNEQVLGLQFHLELNFEIYEAWFQVAHMRSPGVSGQLPAPSIQQPFATMQKSQEIILNQFF
;
A
#
# COMPACT_ATOMS: atom_id res chain seq x y z
N MET A 1 16.42 -0.34 10.59
CA MET A 1 16.09 -1.54 9.79
C MET A 1 16.50 -1.31 8.34
N ARG A 2 16.74 -2.41 7.60
CA ARG A 2 16.99 -2.41 6.14
C ARG A 2 15.74 -2.95 5.45
N PHE A 3 15.15 -2.16 4.58
CA PHE A 3 13.92 -2.52 3.88
C PHE A 3 14.19 -2.90 2.42
N LEU A 4 13.53 -3.96 1.95
CA LEU A 4 13.35 -4.19 0.53
C LEU A 4 12.04 -3.54 0.11
N ILE A 5 12.06 -2.77 -0.98
CA ILE A 5 10.87 -2.12 -1.54
C ILE A 5 10.61 -2.71 -2.91
N ILE A 6 9.46 -3.34 -3.11
CA ILE A 6 9.02 -3.79 -4.42
C ILE A 6 8.11 -2.73 -5.02
N ARG A 7 8.56 -2.18 -6.16
CA ARG A 7 7.86 -1.15 -6.92
C ARG A 7 7.39 -1.71 -8.25
N HIS A 8 6.07 -1.63 -8.49
CA HIS A 8 5.42 -2.21 -9.67
C HIS A 8 5.23 -1.22 -10.81
N GLN A 9 5.43 0.08 -10.57
CA GLN A 9 5.38 1.15 -11.57
C GLN A 9 6.36 2.28 -11.21
N ASP A 10 6.83 3.00 -12.22
CA ASP A 10 7.83 4.07 -12.08
C ASP A 10 7.34 5.30 -11.31
N TYR A 11 6.05 5.59 -11.39
CA TYR A 11 5.40 6.71 -10.70
C TYR A 11 4.89 6.37 -9.28
N GLU A 12 4.99 5.11 -8.85
CA GLU A 12 4.60 4.69 -7.51
C GLU A 12 5.84 4.60 -6.60
N GLY A 13 6.16 5.68 -5.90
CA GLY A 13 7.27 5.77 -4.97
C GLY A 13 6.84 5.61 -3.51
N LEU A 14 7.81 5.65 -2.60
CA LEU A 14 7.57 5.60 -1.15
C LEU A 14 6.86 6.84 -0.61
N GLY A 15 6.96 7.99 -1.28
CA GLY A 15 6.33 9.21 -0.81
C GLY A 15 6.70 9.56 0.63
N THR A 16 5.69 9.79 1.47
CA THR A 16 5.90 10.13 2.88
C THR A 16 6.47 8.97 3.72
N ILE A 17 6.40 7.71 3.25
CA ILE A 17 7.12 6.57 3.87
C ILE A 17 8.62 6.82 3.85
N GLU A 18 9.16 7.40 2.78
CA GLU A 18 10.60 7.72 2.68
C GLU A 18 11.01 8.74 3.75
N THR A 19 10.19 9.75 3.98
CA THR A 19 10.40 10.74 5.04
C THR A 19 10.43 10.05 6.42
N TRP A 20 9.46 9.17 6.69
CA TRP A 20 9.44 8.38 7.91
C TRP A 20 10.70 7.52 8.07
N MET A 21 11.12 6.81 7.02
CA MET A 21 12.33 5.98 7.04
C MET A 21 13.58 6.79 7.38
N ASN A 22 13.75 7.94 6.74
CA ASN A 22 14.89 8.83 6.95
C ASN A 22 14.92 9.36 8.39
N ASN A 23 13.78 9.77 8.94
CA ASN A 23 13.66 10.26 10.31
C ASN A 23 13.99 9.20 11.36
N HIS A 24 13.81 7.91 11.03
CA HIS A 24 14.08 6.78 11.94
C HIS A 24 15.42 6.06 11.63
N GLY A 25 16.27 6.62 10.76
CA GLY A 25 17.58 6.04 10.40
C GLY A 25 17.46 4.67 9.71
N HIS A 26 16.37 4.44 8.97
CA HIS A 26 16.19 3.23 8.18
C HIS A 26 16.87 3.37 6.82
N THR A 27 17.24 2.24 6.22
CA THR A 27 17.77 2.18 4.85
C THR A 27 16.88 1.30 4.00
N TYR A 28 16.83 1.56 2.70
CA TYR A 28 16.01 0.79 1.78
C TYR A 28 16.71 0.56 0.44
N PHE A 29 16.25 -0.47 -0.25
CA PHE A 29 16.64 -0.81 -1.62
C PHE A 29 15.39 -1.03 -2.46
N TYR A 30 15.29 -0.33 -3.59
CA TYR A 30 14.21 -0.53 -4.55
C TYR A 30 14.48 -1.70 -5.49
N THR A 31 13.50 -2.55 -5.67
CA THR A 31 13.39 -3.42 -6.84
C THR A 31 12.33 -2.86 -7.78
N ASN A 32 12.78 -2.44 -8.96
CA ASN A 32 11.91 -1.89 -10.00
C ASN A 32 11.38 -3.03 -10.88
N SER A 33 10.41 -3.78 -10.38
CA SER A 33 9.88 -4.98 -11.05
C SER A 33 9.30 -4.66 -12.43
N TYR A 34 8.72 -3.46 -12.60
CA TYR A 34 8.22 -2.97 -13.90
C TYR A 34 9.32 -2.86 -14.97
N ALA A 35 10.57 -2.63 -14.58
CA ALA A 35 11.72 -2.54 -15.47
C ALA A 35 12.46 -3.88 -15.63
N GLY A 36 11.89 -4.98 -15.14
CA GLY A 36 12.50 -6.31 -15.17
C GLY A 36 13.65 -6.48 -14.17
N VAL A 37 13.86 -5.51 -13.28
CA VAL A 37 14.85 -5.63 -12.19
C VAL A 37 14.33 -6.62 -11.17
N GLN A 38 15.13 -7.66 -10.94
CA GLN A 38 14.77 -8.72 -10.01
C GLN A 38 15.32 -8.43 -8.61
N GLU A 39 14.59 -8.89 -7.59
CA GLU A 39 15.07 -8.88 -6.22
C GLU A 39 16.37 -9.69 -6.10
N PRO A 40 17.33 -9.24 -5.27
CA PRO A 40 18.52 -10.04 -5.02
C PRO A 40 18.16 -11.45 -4.58
N PRO A 41 18.88 -12.49 -5.03
CA PRO A 41 18.69 -13.85 -4.53
C PRO A 41 18.76 -13.87 -3.00
N ASN A 42 17.83 -14.60 -2.36
CA ASN A 42 17.72 -14.68 -0.90
C ASN A 42 17.55 -13.32 -0.20
N SER A 43 16.87 -12.36 -0.84
CA SER A 43 16.61 -11.03 -0.28
C SER A 43 15.95 -11.10 1.11
N HIS A 44 15.11 -12.09 1.36
CA HIS A 44 14.53 -12.36 2.68
C HIS A 44 15.57 -12.67 3.78
N LEU A 45 16.82 -12.97 3.45
CA LEU A 45 17.91 -13.09 4.41
C LEU A 45 18.71 -11.79 4.58
N MET A 46 18.67 -10.89 3.58
CA MET A 46 19.47 -9.67 3.52
C MET A 46 18.77 -8.46 4.13
N TYR A 47 17.44 -8.42 4.06
CA TYR A 47 16.62 -7.30 4.53
C TYR A 47 15.81 -7.68 5.77
N ASP A 48 15.51 -6.70 6.59
CA ASP A 48 14.82 -6.89 7.88
C ASP A 48 13.31 -6.86 7.71
N ALA A 49 12.80 -6.15 6.71
CA ALA A 49 11.39 -6.03 6.37
C ALA A 49 11.18 -5.81 4.87
N LEU A 50 9.94 -6.00 4.41
CA LEU A 50 9.50 -5.83 3.03
C LEU A 50 8.37 -4.79 2.97
N ILE A 51 8.41 -3.91 1.97
CA ILE A 51 7.27 -3.08 1.57
C ILE A 51 6.92 -3.39 0.11
N LEU A 52 5.64 -3.70 -0.14
CA LEU A 52 5.09 -3.82 -1.48
C LEU A 52 4.25 -2.58 -1.76
N LEU A 53 4.64 -1.83 -2.76
CA LEU A 53 3.88 -0.67 -3.23
C LEU A 53 2.72 -1.09 -4.15
N GLY A 54 1.91 -0.13 -4.52
CA GLY A 54 0.82 -0.30 -5.45
C GLY A 54 1.26 -0.69 -6.87
N GLY A 55 0.30 -0.73 -7.80
CA GLY A 55 0.54 -1.06 -9.21
C GLY A 55 -0.75 -1.33 -9.96
N PRO A 56 -0.69 -1.30 -11.30
CA PRO A 56 -1.84 -1.54 -12.16
C PRO A 56 -2.15 -3.02 -12.37
N GLN A 57 -1.28 -3.94 -11.91
CA GLN A 57 -1.49 -5.37 -12.01
C GLN A 57 -2.67 -5.77 -11.11
N ARG A 58 -3.27 -6.91 -11.40
CA ARG A 58 -4.45 -7.39 -10.67
C ARG A 58 -4.23 -8.80 -10.14
N VAL A 59 -4.38 -8.97 -8.82
CA VAL A 59 -4.20 -10.27 -8.15
C VAL A 59 -5.11 -11.38 -8.69
N PRO A 60 -6.37 -11.14 -9.12
CA PRO A 60 -7.18 -12.17 -9.78
C PRO A 60 -6.53 -12.78 -11.03
N TYR A 61 -5.57 -12.10 -11.64
CA TYR A 61 -4.85 -12.58 -12.82
C TYR A 61 -3.40 -13.00 -12.52
N LEU A 62 -3.07 -13.24 -11.24
CA LEU A 62 -1.71 -13.56 -10.74
C LEU A 62 -0.96 -14.57 -11.61
N GLU A 63 -1.63 -15.63 -12.06
CA GLU A 63 -1.00 -16.67 -12.89
C GLU A 63 -0.54 -16.18 -14.28
N LYS A 64 -1.11 -15.08 -14.76
CA LYS A 64 -0.79 -14.44 -16.05
C LYS A 64 0.15 -13.25 -15.92
N GLU A 65 0.52 -12.89 -14.69
CA GLU A 65 1.30 -11.70 -14.34
C GLU A 65 2.66 -12.11 -13.72
N PRO A 66 3.70 -12.39 -14.53
CA PRO A 66 4.98 -12.91 -14.03
C PRO A 66 5.64 -12.02 -12.96
N VAL A 67 5.52 -10.71 -13.12
CA VAL A 67 6.06 -9.72 -12.16
C VAL A 67 5.36 -9.85 -10.83
N LEU A 68 4.03 -9.91 -10.83
CA LEU A 68 3.24 -10.03 -9.62
C LEU A 68 3.44 -11.39 -8.93
N LYS A 69 3.53 -12.47 -9.73
CA LYS A 69 3.83 -13.82 -9.22
C LYS A 69 5.16 -13.86 -8.49
N ARG A 70 6.15 -13.13 -8.98
CA ARG A 70 7.44 -13.00 -8.32
C ARG A 70 7.32 -12.25 -6.99
N SER A 71 6.65 -11.09 -6.98
CA SER A 71 6.38 -10.33 -5.75
C SER A 71 5.68 -11.19 -4.71
N PHE A 72 4.73 -12.03 -5.13
CA PHE A 72 4.04 -13.00 -4.28
C PHE A 72 5.05 -13.97 -3.62
N LEU A 73 5.92 -14.62 -4.39
CA LEU A 73 6.91 -15.58 -3.88
C LEU A 73 7.92 -14.93 -2.92
N VAL A 74 8.38 -13.71 -3.23
CA VAL A 74 9.27 -12.95 -2.34
C VAL A 74 8.57 -12.64 -1.02
N THR A 75 7.31 -12.20 -1.09
CA THR A 75 6.50 -11.91 0.11
C THR A 75 6.33 -13.13 0.98
N GLU A 76 5.98 -14.28 0.40
CA GLU A 76 5.91 -15.54 1.13
C GLU A 76 7.23 -15.90 1.83
N ALA A 77 8.37 -15.67 1.16
CA ALA A 77 9.68 -15.96 1.74
C ALA A 77 9.98 -15.08 2.96
N PHE A 78 9.61 -13.78 2.93
CA PHE A 78 9.71 -12.89 4.08
C PHE A 78 8.83 -13.37 5.24
N LEU A 79 7.57 -13.68 4.96
CA LEU A 79 6.60 -14.14 5.97
C LEU A 79 7.05 -15.47 6.60
N LYS A 80 7.55 -16.43 5.82
CA LYS A 80 8.09 -17.71 6.34
C LYS A 80 9.30 -17.52 7.26
N GLN A 81 10.01 -16.40 7.15
CA GLN A 81 11.13 -16.04 8.03
C GLN A 81 10.72 -15.17 9.24
N GLY A 82 9.42 -15.01 9.48
CA GLY A 82 8.92 -14.19 10.58
C GLY A 82 9.15 -12.69 10.41
N LYS A 83 9.45 -12.22 9.19
CA LYS A 83 9.75 -10.81 8.93
C LYS A 83 8.51 -10.00 8.67
N LYS A 84 8.58 -8.72 9.03
CA LYS A 84 7.46 -7.79 8.82
C LYS A 84 7.28 -7.44 7.36
N VAL A 85 6.03 -7.39 6.93
CA VAL A 85 5.62 -7.04 5.57
C VAL A 85 4.54 -5.97 5.61
N PHE A 86 4.78 -4.88 4.91
CA PHE A 86 3.78 -3.83 4.70
C PHE A 86 3.37 -3.81 3.22
N GLY A 87 2.07 -3.90 2.94
CA GLY A 87 1.49 -3.80 1.61
C GLY A 87 0.60 -2.57 1.45
N VAL A 88 0.78 -1.83 0.36
CA VAL A 88 -0.06 -0.69 -0.04
C VAL A 88 -0.82 -1.06 -1.31
N CYS A 89 -2.12 -0.88 -1.34
CA CYS A 89 -3.02 -1.10 -2.48
C CYS A 89 -2.84 -2.51 -3.08
N LEU A 90 -2.23 -2.65 -4.25
CA LEU A 90 -1.86 -3.96 -4.83
C LEU A 90 -1.05 -4.81 -3.85
N GLY A 91 -0.09 -4.20 -3.13
CA GLY A 91 0.71 -4.88 -2.13
C GLY A 91 -0.13 -5.46 -0.98
N ALA A 92 -1.15 -4.73 -0.51
CA ALA A 92 -2.09 -5.22 0.49
C ALA A 92 -2.93 -6.40 -0.03
N GLN A 93 -3.34 -6.36 -1.30
CA GLN A 93 -4.05 -7.46 -1.96
C GLN A 93 -3.17 -8.71 -2.09
N VAL A 94 -1.88 -8.56 -2.41
CA VAL A 94 -0.91 -9.67 -2.44
C VAL A 94 -0.79 -10.30 -1.05
N VAL A 95 -0.63 -9.51 0.00
CA VAL A 95 -0.56 -10.01 1.38
C VAL A 95 -1.85 -10.71 1.77
N ALA A 96 -3.03 -10.11 1.49
CA ALA A 96 -4.33 -10.73 1.79
C ALA A 96 -4.50 -12.07 1.06
N LYS A 97 -4.08 -12.17 -0.20
CA LYS A 97 -4.09 -13.43 -0.98
C LYS A 97 -3.20 -14.50 -0.36
N ILE A 98 -2.00 -14.15 0.12
CA ILE A 98 -1.10 -15.08 0.81
C ILE A 98 -1.71 -15.56 2.12
N LEU A 99 -2.48 -14.71 2.80
CA LEU A 99 -3.23 -15.06 4.02
C LEU A 99 -4.52 -15.85 3.74
N GLY A 100 -4.76 -16.27 2.49
CA GLY A 100 -5.87 -17.15 2.12
C GLY A 100 -7.13 -16.43 1.68
N VAL A 101 -7.12 -15.11 1.52
CA VAL A 101 -8.30 -14.36 1.08
C VAL A 101 -8.35 -14.28 -0.45
N GLU A 102 -9.53 -14.54 -1.02
CA GLU A 102 -9.77 -14.29 -2.44
C GLU A 102 -9.97 -12.80 -2.71
N ILE A 103 -9.25 -12.29 -3.71
CA ILE A 103 -9.37 -10.91 -4.14
C ILE A 103 -10.51 -10.81 -5.15
N GLN A 104 -11.48 -9.95 -4.87
CA GLN A 104 -12.68 -9.76 -5.66
C GLN A 104 -12.62 -8.48 -6.47
N SER A 105 -13.18 -8.52 -7.67
CA SER A 105 -13.34 -7.33 -8.50
C SER A 105 -14.61 -6.58 -8.10
N GLY A 106 -14.52 -5.26 -8.04
CA GLY A 106 -15.64 -4.38 -7.72
C GLY A 106 -15.66 -3.13 -8.60
N ASP A 107 -16.35 -2.11 -8.14
CA ASP A 107 -16.36 -0.81 -8.79
C ASP A 107 -15.06 -0.05 -8.56
N LEU A 108 -14.73 0.86 -9.48
CA LEU A 108 -13.55 1.71 -9.34
C LEU A 108 -13.74 2.71 -8.20
N ASN A 109 -12.85 2.63 -7.22
CA ASN A 109 -12.69 3.67 -6.20
C ASN A 109 -11.54 4.58 -6.63
N LEU A 110 -11.83 5.86 -6.84
CA LEU A 110 -10.86 6.83 -7.34
C LEU A 110 -11.02 8.18 -6.67
N GLY A 111 -9.91 8.76 -6.23
CA GLY A 111 -9.84 10.11 -5.67
C GLY A 111 -9.71 10.15 -4.15
N PHE A 112 -9.77 11.37 -3.59
CA PHE A 112 -9.76 11.56 -2.15
C PHE A 112 -11.10 11.16 -1.55
N SER A 113 -11.03 10.39 -0.46
CA SER A 113 -12.19 9.90 0.29
C SER A 113 -11.81 9.73 1.76
N GLU A 114 -12.74 9.23 2.56
CA GLU A 114 -12.48 8.86 3.95
C GLU A 114 -12.73 7.36 4.17
N VAL A 115 -11.97 6.77 5.06
CA VAL A 115 -12.19 5.43 5.61
C VAL A 115 -12.46 5.51 7.09
N THR A 116 -13.41 4.72 7.58
CA THR A 116 -13.73 4.64 9.02
C THR A 116 -12.60 3.92 9.75
N VAL A 117 -12.12 4.50 10.85
CA VAL A 117 -11.16 3.85 11.76
C VAL A 117 -11.95 2.88 12.66
N THR A 118 -11.64 1.59 12.59
CA THR A 118 -12.36 0.54 13.33
C THR A 118 -11.64 0.03 14.56
N ASP A 119 -10.31 0.05 14.57
CA ASP A 119 -9.53 -0.37 15.74
C ASP A 119 -9.54 0.72 16.82
N PRO A 120 -9.96 0.41 18.08
CA PRO A 120 -10.07 1.41 19.15
C PRO A 120 -8.74 2.03 19.57
N ASN A 121 -7.64 1.25 19.52
CA ASN A 121 -6.32 1.76 19.90
C ASN A 121 -5.81 2.73 18.83
N LEU A 122 -5.98 2.36 17.57
CA LEU A 122 -5.62 3.22 16.45
C LEU A 122 -6.48 4.48 16.42
N LYS A 123 -7.79 4.37 16.67
CA LYS A 123 -8.71 5.52 16.81
C LYS A 123 -8.22 6.51 17.86
N THR A 124 -7.81 6.01 19.02
CA THR A 124 -7.24 6.82 20.11
C THR A 124 -5.93 7.47 19.69
N ALA A 125 -5.02 6.72 19.06
CA ALA A 125 -3.71 7.21 18.65
C ALA A 125 -3.80 8.28 17.55
N LEU A 126 -4.70 8.09 16.58
CA LEU A 126 -4.97 9.06 15.52
C LEU A 126 -5.79 10.26 16.00
N ASN A 127 -6.62 10.07 17.04
CA ASN A 127 -7.66 11.00 17.47
C ASN A 127 -8.64 11.34 16.32
N LEU A 128 -9.03 10.32 15.54
CA LEU A 128 -9.91 10.43 14.38
C LEU A 128 -10.93 9.30 14.36
N GLU A 129 -12.17 9.60 14.00
CA GLU A 129 -13.22 8.62 13.69
C GLU A 129 -13.13 8.13 12.23
N SER A 130 -12.74 9.03 11.34
CA SER A 130 -12.44 8.72 9.93
C SER A 130 -11.11 9.32 9.51
N LEU A 131 -10.45 8.68 8.55
CA LEU A 131 -9.14 9.07 8.06
C LEU A 131 -9.24 9.46 6.59
N PRO A 132 -8.85 10.69 6.20
CA PRO A 132 -8.75 11.06 4.79
C PRO A 132 -7.63 10.25 4.12
N CYS A 133 -7.92 9.74 2.93
CA CYS A 133 -7.01 8.93 2.15
C CYS A 133 -7.22 9.14 0.65
N PHE A 134 -6.32 8.62 -0.17
CA PHE A 134 -6.50 8.56 -1.60
C PHE A 134 -6.78 7.12 -2.04
N GLN A 135 -7.79 6.93 -2.88
CA GLN A 135 -8.18 5.65 -3.46
C GLN A 135 -7.84 5.62 -4.95
N TRP A 136 -7.27 4.52 -5.40
CA TRP A 136 -7.17 4.20 -6.83
C TRP A 136 -7.09 2.69 -6.99
N HIS A 137 -8.22 2.04 -6.84
CA HIS A 137 -8.31 0.59 -6.98
C HIS A 137 -9.72 0.17 -7.41
N GLN A 138 -9.80 -1.01 -8.01
CA GLN A 138 -11.04 -1.67 -8.39
C GLN A 138 -11.24 -2.96 -7.60
N ASP A 139 -10.15 -3.66 -7.30
CA ASP A 139 -10.19 -4.92 -6.56
C ASP A 139 -10.18 -4.65 -5.05
N HIS A 140 -10.79 -5.57 -4.30
CA HIS A 140 -10.90 -5.49 -2.85
C HIS A 140 -10.77 -6.87 -2.21
N PHE A 141 -10.58 -6.91 -0.89
CA PHE A 141 -10.44 -8.12 -0.08
C PHE A 141 -11.38 -8.10 1.13
N ALA A 142 -11.76 -9.29 1.58
CA ALA A 142 -12.33 -9.49 2.91
C ALA A 142 -11.20 -9.44 3.96
N LEU A 143 -11.55 -9.23 5.24
CA LEU A 143 -10.58 -9.25 6.32
C LEU A 143 -9.89 -10.62 6.39
N PRO A 144 -8.54 -10.68 6.32
CA PRO A 144 -7.83 -11.94 6.52
C PRO A 144 -7.99 -12.47 7.95
N GLU A 145 -8.07 -13.80 8.10
CA GLU A 145 -8.12 -14.42 9.42
C GLU A 145 -6.88 -14.07 10.27
N ASN A 146 -7.05 -14.04 11.58
CA ASN A 146 -6.00 -13.71 12.55
C ASN A 146 -5.35 -12.33 12.33
N THR A 147 -6.12 -11.38 11.78
CA THR A 147 -5.74 -9.97 11.68
C THR A 147 -6.78 -9.07 12.35
N THR A 148 -6.33 -7.91 12.84
CA THR A 148 -7.19 -6.85 13.33
C THR A 148 -7.59 -5.97 12.15
N LYS A 149 -8.90 -5.69 12.00
CA LYS A 149 -9.39 -4.71 11.03
C LYS A 149 -9.07 -3.31 11.55
N LEU A 150 -8.27 -2.56 10.79
CA LEU A 150 -7.90 -1.19 11.13
C LEU A 150 -8.88 -0.16 10.56
N PHE A 151 -9.31 -0.42 9.31
CA PHE A 151 -10.13 0.51 8.53
C PHE A 151 -11.16 -0.24 7.72
N GLU A 152 -12.28 0.41 7.48
CA GLU A 152 -13.32 -0.05 6.54
C GLU A 152 -13.96 1.11 5.78
N ASN A 153 -14.59 0.79 4.67
CA ASN A 153 -15.57 1.62 4.00
C ASN A 153 -16.90 0.86 3.91
N ASN A 154 -17.87 1.41 3.20
CA ASN A 154 -19.22 0.79 3.08
C ASN A 154 -19.23 -0.56 2.35
N THR A 155 -18.12 -0.95 1.68
CA THR A 155 -18.07 -2.14 0.82
C THR A 155 -17.14 -3.23 1.32
N SER A 156 -16.03 -2.87 1.97
CA SER A 156 -14.98 -3.83 2.32
C SER A 156 -14.06 -3.36 3.44
N ALA A 157 -13.26 -4.31 3.98
CA ALA A 157 -12.10 -3.97 4.80
C ALA A 157 -11.12 -3.13 3.98
N GLN A 158 -10.60 -2.07 4.57
CA GLN A 158 -9.68 -1.13 3.93
C GLN A 158 -8.28 -1.18 4.54
N GLY A 159 -8.13 -1.84 5.67
CA GLY A 159 -6.83 -2.05 6.32
C GLY A 159 -6.89 -3.15 7.35
N PHE A 160 -5.80 -3.88 7.47
CA PHE A 160 -5.63 -4.96 8.44
C PHE A 160 -4.20 -5.00 8.97
N MET A 161 -4.04 -5.54 10.18
CA MET A 161 -2.73 -5.70 10.80
C MET A 161 -2.72 -6.91 11.76
N ASN A 162 -1.55 -7.54 11.87
CA ASN A 162 -1.15 -8.37 13.00
C ASN A 162 0.34 -8.09 13.32
N GLU A 163 0.99 -8.94 14.11
CA GLU A 163 2.40 -8.76 14.48
C GLU A 163 3.37 -8.74 13.29
N GLN A 164 2.99 -9.38 12.18
CA GLN A 164 3.88 -9.63 11.03
C GLN A 164 3.45 -8.89 9.76
N VAL A 165 2.18 -8.57 9.61
CA VAL A 165 1.66 -7.93 8.40
C VAL A 165 0.89 -6.65 8.69
N LEU A 166 1.07 -5.66 7.82
CA LEU A 166 0.23 -4.47 7.68
C LEU A 166 -0.23 -4.39 6.23
N GLY A 167 -1.53 -4.27 5.99
CA GLY A 167 -2.10 -4.04 4.67
C GLY A 167 -3.02 -2.81 4.67
N LEU A 168 -2.79 -1.87 3.76
CA LEU A 168 -3.66 -0.71 3.51
C LEU A 168 -4.11 -0.74 2.06
N GLN A 169 -5.42 -0.77 1.81
CA GLN A 169 -5.98 -0.78 0.45
C GLN A 169 -5.84 0.58 -0.24
N PHE A 170 -5.80 1.64 0.53
CA PHE A 170 -5.71 3.02 0.11
C PHE A 170 -4.29 3.56 0.27
N HIS A 171 -4.06 4.78 -0.22
CA HIS A 171 -2.77 5.43 -0.24
C HIS A 171 -2.72 6.55 0.80
N LEU A 172 -1.79 6.47 1.74
CA LEU A 172 -1.41 7.52 2.70
C LEU A 172 -0.05 8.13 2.37
N GLU A 173 0.74 7.43 1.56
CA GLU A 173 2.08 7.80 1.19
C GLU A 173 2.14 8.98 0.21
N LEU A 174 0.99 9.36 -0.38
CA LEU A 174 0.93 10.48 -1.30
C LEU A 174 1.32 11.80 -0.63
N ASN A 175 2.23 12.51 -1.30
CA ASN A 175 2.46 13.92 -1.13
C ASN A 175 2.02 14.67 -2.40
N PHE A 176 2.19 15.98 -2.42
CA PHE A 176 1.79 16.80 -3.55
C PHE A 176 2.50 16.38 -4.85
N GLU A 177 3.80 16.12 -4.81
CA GLU A 177 4.62 15.77 -5.97
C GLU A 177 4.19 14.44 -6.60
N ILE A 178 3.94 13.42 -5.77
CA ILE A 178 3.46 12.12 -6.26
C ILE A 178 2.05 12.25 -6.83
N TYR A 179 1.17 12.99 -6.15
CA TYR A 179 -0.18 13.19 -6.66
C TYR A 179 -0.18 13.94 -7.99
N GLU A 180 0.65 14.96 -8.14
CA GLU A 180 0.81 15.70 -9.41
C GLU A 180 1.27 14.76 -10.54
N ALA A 181 2.26 13.90 -10.27
CA ALA A 181 2.71 12.89 -11.24
C ALA A 181 1.59 11.92 -11.61
N TRP A 182 0.82 11.44 -10.63
CA TRP A 182 -0.31 10.53 -10.87
C TRP A 182 -1.43 11.20 -11.66
N PHE A 183 -1.71 12.46 -11.37
CA PHE A 183 -2.69 13.27 -12.12
C PHE A 183 -2.31 13.38 -13.59
N GLN A 184 -1.03 13.61 -13.91
CA GLN A 184 -0.53 13.65 -15.28
C GLN A 184 -0.60 12.28 -15.96
N VAL A 185 -0.22 11.20 -15.26
CA VAL A 185 -0.32 9.83 -15.79
C VAL A 185 -1.78 9.48 -16.10
N ALA A 186 -2.71 9.82 -15.23
CA ALA A 186 -4.14 9.58 -15.43
C ALA A 186 -4.64 10.29 -16.69
N HIS A 187 -4.25 11.56 -16.90
CA HIS A 187 -4.61 12.33 -18.08
C HIS A 187 -4.08 11.71 -19.38
N MET A 188 -2.84 11.21 -19.38
CA MET A 188 -2.22 10.64 -20.57
C MET A 188 -2.74 9.23 -20.90
N ARG A 189 -2.96 8.38 -19.87
CA ARG A 189 -3.24 6.95 -20.05
C ARG A 189 -4.71 6.57 -19.92
N SER A 190 -5.50 7.38 -19.24
CA SER A 190 -6.90 7.09 -18.92
C SER A 190 -7.77 8.36 -18.92
N PRO A 191 -7.96 9.03 -20.09
CA PRO A 191 -8.67 10.30 -20.15
C PRO A 191 -10.08 10.28 -19.54
N GLY A 192 -10.80 9.13 -19.64
CA GLY A 192 -12.13 8.96 -19.05
C GLY A 192 -12.12 8.88 -17.51
N VAL A 193 -10.97 8.53 -16.92
CA VAL A 193 -10.75 8.46 -15.47
C VAL A 193 -10.22 9.78 -14.92
N SER A 194 -9.40 10.46 -15.70
CA SER A 194 -8.73 11.70 -15.27
C SER A 194 -9.71 12.84 -14.93
N GLY A 195 -10.86 12.92 -15.61
CA GLY A 195 -11.89 13.92 -15.32
C GLY A 195 -12.55 13.77 -13.93
N GLN A 196 -12.31 12.66 -13.25
CA GLN A 196 -12.80 12.40 -11.89
C GLN A 196 -11.80 12.84 -10.80
N LEU A 197 -10.55 13.10 -11.17
CA LEU A 197 -9.53 13.52 -10.23
C LEU A 197 -9.55 15.05 -10.06
N PRO A 198 -9.55 15.57 -8.81
CA PRO A 198 -9.40 17.00 -8.59
C PRO A 198 -8.01 17.47 -9.05
N ALA A 199 -7.92 18.68 -9.58
CA ALA A 199 -6.63 19.27 -9.90
C ALA A 199 -5.71 19.30 -8.66
N PRO A 200 -4.39 19.09 -8.80
CA PRO A 200 -3.46 19.16 -7.69
C PRO A 200 -3.55 20.48 -6.93
N SER A 201 -3.68 20.41 -5.62
CA SER A 201 -3.80 21.57 -4.73
C SER A 201 -3.16 21.27 -3.39
N ILE A 202 -2.53 22.27 -2.79
CA ILE A 202 -1.98 22.17 -1.42
C ILE A 202 -3.09 22.08 -0.35
N GLN A 203 -4.35 22.30 -0.70
CA GLN A 203 -5.50 22.14 0.20
C GLN A 203 -5.93 20.69 0.36
N GLN A 204 -5.39 19.74 -0.44
CA GLN A 204 -5.64 18.32 -0.23
C GLN A 204 -5.06 17.83 1.11
N PRO A 205 -5.60 16.73 1.70
CA PRO A 205 -5.34 16.36 3.09
C PRO A 205 -3.97 15.69 3.33
N PHE A 206 -2.95 16.01 2.54
CA PHE A 206 -1.63 15.36 2.59
C PHE A 206 -1.00 15.39 3.99
N ALA A 207 -1.09 16.52 4.69
CA ALA A 207 -0.50 16.65 6.04
C ALA A 207 -1.16 15.69 7.05
N THR A 208 -2.49 15.54 6.99
CA THR A 208 -3.22 14.59 7.85
C THR A 208 -2.88 13.16 7.48
N MET A 209 -2.82 12.85 6.19
CA MET A 209 -2.44 11.52 5.68
C MET A 209 -1.03 11.14 6.15
N GLN A 210 -0.05 12.03 5.97
CA GLN A 210 1.34 11.81 6.40
C GLN A 210 1.45 11.58 7.90
N LYS A 211 0.83 12.42 8.72
CA LYS A 211 0.84 12.26 10.18
C LYS A 211 0.23 10.93 10.62
N SER A 212 -0.88 10.56 10.00
CA SER A 212 -1.56 9.30 10.31
C SER A 212 -0.72 8.09 9.88
N GLN A 213 -0.08 8.16 8.72
CA GLN A 213 0.83 7.12 8.26
C GLN A 213 2.01 6.94 9.23
N GLU A 214 2.62 8.03 9.69
CA GLU A 214 3.71 7.96 10.68
C GLU A 214 3.27 7.24 11.96
N ILE A 215 2.08 7.55 12.50
CA ILE A 215 1.52 6.88 13.67
C ILE A 215 1.33 5.38 13.41
N ILE A 216 0.75 5.01 12.27
CA ILE A 216 0.51 3.62 11.89
C ILE A 216 1.83 2.86 11.74
N LEU A 217 2.83 3.43 11.06
CA LEU A 217 4.12 2.80 10.86
C LEU A 217 4.89 2.63 12.18
N ASN A 218 4.82 3.61 13.10
CA ASN A 218 5.44 3.52 14.42
C ASN A 218 4.80 2.44 15.32
N GLN A 219 3.52 2.12 15.11
CA GLN A 219 2.85 1.02 15.81
C GLN A 219 3.21 -0.35 15.21
N PHE A 220 3.48 -0.39 13.91
CA PHE A 220 3.76 -1.63 13.22
C PHE A 220 5.25 -2.01 13.27
N PHE A 221 6.17 -1.09 13.02
CA PHE A 221 7.61 -1.34 12.96
C PHE A 221 8.33 -1.04 14.28
#